data_15519065f267a414c93e972769ea707b
#
_entry.id   15519065f267a414c93e972769ea707b
#
_cell.length_a   1.000
_cell.length_b   1.000
_cell.length_c   1.000
_cell.angle_alpha   90.00
_cell.angle_beta   90.00
_cell.angle_gamma   90.00
#
_symmetry.space_group_name_H-M   'P 1'
#
loop_
_entity.id
_entity.type
_entity.pdbx_description
1 polymer ?
#
loop_
_entity_poly.entity_id
_entity_poly.type
_entity_poly.pdbx_seq_one_letter_code
_entity_poly.pdbx_strand_id
1 'polypeptide(L)'
;LSTSKQKLKDSVTKLRNKKSEDDPALLVLIRVLFFTYYASLGSLLPYLPVYYHSLGHGGQIIGMLGAIKPFTTFLVAPLWGIIADSSERPFTVLYFTFLVSLVGQLLVAFRHDPLWIMFMVFITAFFNAPVKSLLDSMVMSNLKDRSRYGRLRLWGQLGFGVGSSAVGLLLSKSKHRPYTPPAHGTSMRDHLDELWQSITGYKLLFFTHALLSIPTFICIRAFDRRTKDTSQDDNVDAKSVKRTKRDLKSKQSHPSVWAGIQLLFHNADALLFFFLVLVVGISSGVIENFAYVRIREVGGTGKEMGLSRLVSSVAGAPMFWFSGPLTEKLGADRVIIVSLVNYILRYFNYALMQNPLQGLPAEALRGVTFAAFWSTCTIYASRIAPEGMQATMLMFLNAMYGGLGQSIGAIIGGKMQHKIGTVWTFIYAGLFDTVFVALVIAYLRIRTESSFKNPQPIVPKQLAARTIKKSK
;
A
#
# COMPACT_ATOMS: atom_id res chain seq x y z
N LEU A 1 18.12 -7.84 -55.88
CA LEU A 1 16.70 -7.64 -55.46
C LEU A 1 16.37 -8.31 -54.12
N SER A 2 17.02 -9.45 -53.75
CA SER A 2 16.75 -10.15 -52.46
C SER A 2 17.32 -9.41 -51.25
N THR A 3 18.53 -8.86 -51.36
CA THR A 3 19.21 -8.10 -50.30
C THR A 3 18.53 -6.77 -49.94
N SER A 4 17.90 -6.11 -50.92
CA SER A 4 17.17 -4.86 -50.71
C SER A 4 15.82 -5.12 -49.96
N LYS A 5 15.12 -6.22 -50.29
CA LYS A 5 13.91 -6.64 -49.61
C LYS A 5 14.18 -7.08 -48.17
N GLN A 6 15.31 -7.74 -47.92
CA GLN A 6 15.74 -8.14 -46.58
C GLN A 6 16.06 -6.92 -45.71
N LYS A 7 16.85 -5.96 -46.23
CA LYS A 7 17.16 -4.70 -45.54
C LYS A 7 15.89 -3.87 -45.24
N LEU A 8 14.89 -3.87 -46.11
CA LEU A 8 13.62 -3.19 -45.91
C LEU A 8 12.81 -3.89 -44.83
N LYS A 9 12.74 -5.24 -44.83
CA LYS A 9 12.11 -6.03 -43.78
C LYS A 9 12.76 -5.80 -42.41
N ASP A 10 14.08 -5.81 -42.33
CA ASP A 10 14.85 -5.57 -41.11
C ASP A 10 14.66 -4.13 -40.59
N SER A 11 14.60 -3.16 -41.52
CA SER A 11 14.30 -1.76 -41.17
C SER A 11 12.86 -1.59 -40.69
N VAL A 12 11.88 -2.21 -41.32
CA VAL A 12 10.47 -2.20 -40.88
C VAL A 12 10.31 -2.93 -39.53
N THR A 13 11.01 -4.04 -39.32
CA THR A 13 11.02 -4.77 -38.06
C THR A 13 11.70 -3.96 -36.96
N LYS A 14 12.82 -3.29 -37.25
CA LYS A 14 13.46 -2.34 -36.32
C LYS A 14 12.56 -1.15 -35.96
N LEU A 15 11.89 -0.56 -36.93
CA LEU A 15 10.94 0.54 -36.74
C LEU A 15 9.71 0.08 -35.92
N ARG A 16 9.20 -1.13 -36.21
CA ARG A 16 8.10 -1.75 -35.45
C ARG A 16 8.51 -2.07 -34.04
N ASN A 17 9.71 -2.60 -33.80
CA ASN A 17 10.24 -2.85 -32.46
C ASN A 17 10.53 -1.55 -31.71
N LYS A 18 11.07 -0.51 -32.38
CA LYS A 18 11.28 0.81 -31.79
C LYS A 18 9.96 1.51 -31.43
N LYS A 19 8.87 1.25 -32.19
CA LYS A 19 7.51 1.76 -31.89
C LYS A 19 6.81 0.97 -30.76
N SER A 20 7.33 -0.21 -30.39
CA SER A 20 6.78 -1.05 -29.31
C SER A 20 7.48 -0.87 -27.97
N GLU A 21 8.60 -0.15 -27.89
CA GLU A 21 9.30 0.09 -26.63
C GLU A 21 8.83 1.36 -25.95
N ASP A 22 8.77 1.29 -24.60
CA ASP A 22 8.49 2.46 -23.77
C ASP A 22 9.63 3.47 -23.87
N ASP A 23 9.31 4.76 -23.91
CA ASP A 23 10.30 5.83 -23.91
C ASP A 23 11.20 5.74 -22.66
N PRO A 24 12.53 5.62 -22.81
CA PRO A 24 13.45 5.51 -21.68
C PRO A 24 13.32 6.64 -20.65
N ALA A 25 13.07 7.86 -21.14
CA ALA A 25 12.91 9.02 -20.26
C ALA A 25 11.59 8.99 -19.49
N LEU A 26 10.51 8.41 -20.05
CA LEU A 26 9.26 8.15 -19.34
C LEU A 26 9.48 7.12 -18.23
N LEU A 27 10.24 6.06 -18.51
CA LEU A 27 10.55 5.03 -17.51
C LEU A 27 11.38 5.60 -16.34
N VAL A 28 12.34 6.49 -16.63
CA VAL A 28 13.11 7.18 -15.57
C VAL A 28 12.20 8.07 -14.75
N LEU A 29 11.33 8.86 -15.39
CA LEU A 29 10.39 9.73 -14.70
C LEU A 29 9.46 8.94 -13.76
N ILE A 30 8.95 7.79 -14.21
CA ILE A 30 8.09 6.93 -13.39
C ILE A 30 8.87 6.34 -12.19
N ARG A 31 10.15 5.94 -12.38
CA ARG A 31 11.00 5.46 -11.27
C ARG A 31 11.18 6.54 -10.21
N VAL A 32 11.53 7.77 -10.64
CA VAL A 32 11.71 8.91 -9.74
C VAL A 32 10.38 9.26 -9.04
N LEU A 33 9.27 9.24 -9.77
CA LEU A 33 7.93 9.49 -9.24
C LEU A 33 7.57 8.48 -8.13
N PHE A 34 7.73 7.18 -8.39
CA PHE A 34 7.47 6.18 -7.36
C PHE A 34 8.43 6.31 -6.18
N PHE A 35 9.71 6.53 -6.45
CA PHE A 35 10.71 6.69 -5.38
C PHE A 35 10.36 7.86 -4.47
N THR A 36 10.11 9.05 -5.02
CA THR A 36 9.83 10.27 -4.24
C THR A 36 8.49 10.20 -3.50
N TYR A 37 7.44 9.71 -4.15
CA TYR A 37 6.13 9.52 -3.54
C TYR A 37 6.20 8.56 -2.34
N TYR A 38 6.84 7.40 -2.50
CA TYR A 38 6.96 6.45 -1.41
C TYR A 38 8.01 6.86 -0.37
N ALA A 39 9.04 7.63 -0.73
CA ALA A 39 9.97 8.22 0.24
C ALA A 39 9.25 9.22 1.16
N SER A 40 8.37 10.06 0.61
CA SER A 40 7.56 10.97 1.42
C SER A 40 6.62 10.21 2.37
N LEU A 41 5.97 9.13 1.92
CA LEU A 41 5.14 8.30 2.79
C LEU A 41 5.98 7.56 3.86
N GLY A 42 7.14 7.03 3.48
CA GLY A 42 8.05 6.33 4.39
C GLY A 42 8.61 7.24 5.48
N SER A 43 8.79 8.53 5.20
CA SER A 43 9.28 9.50 6.18
C SER A 43 8.30 9.78 7.32
N LEU A 44 7.01 9.51 7.14
CA LEU A 44 5.98 9.88 8.11
C LEU A 44 5.22 8.67 8.67
N LEU A 45 4.63 7.84 7.79
CA LEU A 45 3.64 6.85 8.21
C LEU A 45 4.11 5.87 9.30
N PRO A 46 5.34 5.30 9.23
CA PRO A 46 5.80 4.36 10.24
C PRO A 46 5.99 4.97 11.61
N TYR A 47 6.20 6.27 11.68
CA TYR A 47 6.48 7.00 12.92
C TYR A 47 5.24 7.60 13.58
N LEU A 48 4.09 7.65 12.92
CA LEU A 48 2.85 8.22 13.46
C LEU A 48 2.44 7.59 14.80
N PRO A 49 2.44 6.27 15.00
CA PRO A 49 2.10 5.68 16.29
C PRO A 49 3.03 6.13 17.42
N VAL A 50 4.33 6.25 17.14
CA VAL A 50 5.32 6.73 18.12
C VAL A 50 5.14 8.21 18.40
N TYR A 51 4.80 9.01 17.38
CA TYR A 51 4.44 10.41 17.56
C TYR A 51 3.23 10.56 18.49
N TYR A 52 2.16 9.82 18.26
CA TYR A 52 0.98 9.84 19.13
C TYR A 52 1.30 9.38 20.55
N HIS A 53 2.13 8.35 20.69
CA HIS A 53 2.63 7.91 22.00
C HIS A 53 3.45 9.00 22.70
N SER A 54 4.27 9.75 21.97
CA SER A 54 5.07 10.85 22.53
C SER A 54 4.24 12.05 22.99
N LEU A 55 3.01 12.19 22.49
CA LEU A 55 2.04 13.18 22.97
C LEU A 55 1.32 12.74 24.25
N GLY A 56 1.65 11.57 24.79
CA GLY A 56 1.01 10.99 25.98
C GLY A 56 -0.30 10.25 25.71
N HIS A 57 -0.65 10.02 24.43
CA HIS A 57 -1.85 9.26 24.10
C HIS A 57 -1.67 7.78 24.40
N GLY A 58 -2.64 7.20 25.11
CA GLY A 58 -2.68 5.77 25.42
C GLY A 58 -2.96 4.92 24.18
N GLY A 59 -2.67 3.62 24.28
CA GLY A 59 -2.81 2.67 23.17
C GLY A 59 -4.19 2.65 22.51
N GLN A 60 -5.25 2.89 23.29
CA GLN A 60 -6.60 2.96 22.74
C GLN A 60 -6.76 4.08 21.71
N ILE A 61 -6.24 5.29 22.00
CA ILE A 61 -6.27 6.43 21.08
C ILE A 61 -5.37 6.16 19.88
N ILE A 62 -4.17 5.59 20.11
CA ILE A 62 -3.24 5.22 19.03
C ILE A 62 -3.90 4.21 18.08
N GLY A 63 -4.57 3.20 18.63
CA GLY A 63 -5.29 2.21 17.83
C GLY A 63 -6.45 2.80 17.03
N MET A 64 -7.23 3.71 17.60
CA MET A 64 -8.28 4.43 16.89
C MET A 64 -7.71 5.26 15.73
N LEU A 65 -6.66 6.05 15.99
CA LEU A 65 -5.97 6.83 14.96
C LEU A 65 -5.39 5.95 13.84
N GLY A 66 -4.82 4.80 14.21
CA GLY A 66 -4.32 3.79 13.26
C GLY A 66 -5.43 3.16 12.40
N ALA A 67 -6.65 3.07 12.93
CA ALA A 67 -7.81 2.49 12.24
C ALA A 67 -8.49 3.48 11.27
N ILE A 68 -8.45 4.79 11.55
CA ILE A 68 -9.17 5.81 10.76
C ILE A 68 -8.76 5.74 9.30
N LYS A 69 -7.45 5.73 9.00
CA LYS A 69 -6.96 5.79 7.63
C LYS A 69 -7.39 4.58 6.79
N PRO A 70 -7.12 3.33 7.19
CA PRO A 70 -7.54 2.16 6.42
C PRO A 70 -9.06 2.06 6.29
N PHE A 71 -9.81 2.33 7.35
CA PHE A 71 -11.27 2.29 7.34
C PHE A 71 -11.88 3.35 6.43
N THR A 72 -11.40 4.60 6.51
CA THR A 72 -11.85 5.68 5.61
C THR A 72 -11.55 5.32 4.16
N THR A 73 -10.34 4.84 3.87
CA THR A 73 -9.95 4.44 2.50
C THR A 73 -10.90 3.35 1.97
N PHE A 74 -11.26 2.37 2.80
CA PHE A 74 -12.21 1.33 2.43
C PHE A 74 -13.58 1.91 2.04
N LEU A 75 -14.13 2.82 2.85
CA LEU A 75 -15.44 3.40 2.62
C LEU A 75 -15.50 4.33 1.40
N VAL A 76 -14.44 5.14 1.20
CA VAL A 76 -14.49 6.21 0.19
C VAL A 76 -13.82 5.85 -1.13
N ALA A 77 -13.09 4.75 -1.23
CA ALA A 77 -12.44 4.33 -2.47
C ALA A 77 -13.42 4.18 -3.65
N PRO A 78 -14.63 3.59 -3.50
CA PRO A 78 -15.60 3.52 -4.59
C PRO A 78 -16.10 4.90 -5.04
N LEU A 79 -16.30 5.83 -4.10
CA LEU A 79 -16.75 7.20 -4.42
C LEU A 79 -15.69 7.94 -5.26
N TRP A 80 -14.43 7.85 -4.85
CA TRP A 80 -13.33 8.45 -5.59
C TRP A 80 -13.10 7.77 -6.95
N GLY A 81 -13.36 6.49 -7.07
CA GLY A 81 -13.35 5.79 -8.35
C GLY A 81 -14.36 6.40 -9.34
N ILE A 82 -15.60 6.62 -8.90
CA ILE A 82 -16.65 7.26 -9.72
C ILE A 82 -16.26 8.69 -10.10
N ILE A 83 -15.74 9.48 -9.14
CA ILE A 83 -15.31 10.86 -9.40
C ILE A 83 -14.16 10.90 -10.41
N ALA A 84 -13.18 9.99 -10.27
CA ALA A 84 -12.04 9.92 -11.17
C ALA A 84 -12.42 9.48 -12.58
N ASP A 85 -13.33 8.50 -12.71
CA ASP A 85 -13.81 7.98 -13.99
C ASP A 85 -14.71 8.99 -14.72
N SER A 86 -15.49 9.78 -13.98
CA SER A 86 -16.33 10.85 -14.55
C SER A 86 -15.55 12.14 -14.85
N SER A 87 -14.37 12.30 -14.28
CA SER A 87 -13.52 13.48 -14.53
C SER A 87 -12.76 13.32 -15.83
N GLU A 88 -12.91 14.31 -16.74
CA GLU A 88 -12.09 14.36 -17.95
C GLU A 88 -10.62 14.76 -17.67
N ARG A 89 -10.31 15.13 -16.42
CA ARG A 89 -9.00 15.65 -15.99
C ARG A 89 -8.45 14.90 -14.77
N PRO A 90 -8.06 13.62 -14.90
CA PRO A 90 -7.64 12.81 -13.77
C PRO A 90 -6.38 13.36 -13.06
N PHE A 91 -5.48 14.05 -13.76
CA PHE A 91 -4.34 14.73 -13.15
C PHE A 91 -4.76 15.86 -12.21
N THR A 92 -5.79 16.63 -12.55
CA THR A 92 -6.30 17.70 -11.70
C THR A 92 -6.88 17.15 -10.40
N VAL A 93 -7.62 16.03 -10.48
CA VAL A 93 -8.14 15.32 -9.30
C VAL A 93 -6.96 14.84 -8.42
N LEU A 94 -5.92 14.25 -9.03
CA LEU A 94 -4.73 13.80 -8.32
C LEU A 94 -4.01 14.95 -7.61
N TYR A 95 -3.80 16.09 -8.26
CA TYR A 95 -3.18 17.27 -7.66
C TYR A 95 -3.96 17.78 -6.47
N PHE A 96 -5.26 17.98 -6.65
CA PHE A 96 -6.14 18.50 -5.62
C PHE A 96 -6.17 17.59 -4.39
N THR A 97 -6.41 16.31 -4.60
CA THR A 97 -6.52 15.33 -3.51
C THR A 97 -5.18 15.14 -2.77
N PHE A 98 -4.07 15.12 -3.50
CA PHE A 98 -2.75 15.01 -2.89
C PHE A 98 -2.39 16.29 -2.10
N LEU A 99 -2.66 17.49 -2.63
CA LEU A 99 -2.40 18.76 -1.95
C LEU A 99 -3.23 18.88 -0.66
N VAL A 100 -4.54 18.62 -0.72
CA VAL A 100 -5.41 18.70 0.46
C VAL A 100 -4.98 17.67 1.51
N SER A 101 -4.62 16.45 1.10
CA SER A 101 -4.12 15.44 2.05
C SER A 101 -2.81 15.87 2.70
N LEU A 102 -1.91 16.53 1.96
CA LEU A 102 -0.63 17.04 2.47
C LEU A 102 -0.85 18.16 3.50
N VAL A 103 -1.71 19.12 3.18
CA VAL A 103 -2.05 20.21 4.11
C VAL A 103 -2.72 19.66 5.37
N GLY A 104 -3.69 18.75 5.23
CA GLY A 104 -4.33 18.09 6.38
C GLY A 104 -3.32 17.36 7.26
N GLN A 105 -2.34 16.68 6.64
CA GLN A 105 -1.29 15.98 7.37
C GLN A 105 -0.38 16.97 8.14
N LEU A 106 -0.04 18.13 7.56
CA LEU A 106 0.73 19.16 8.24
C LEU A 106 -0.05 19.74 9.44
N LEU A 107 -1.36 19.93 9.31
CA LEU A 107 -2.20 20.47 10.38
C LEU A 107 -2.25 19.55 11.61
N VAL A 108 -2.01 18.24 11.46
CA VAL A 108 -1.86 17.31 12.61
C VAL A 108 -0.70 17.72 13.52
N ALA A 109 0.37 18.33 12.99
CA ALA A 109 1.54 18.70 13.77
C ALA A 109 1.31 19.87 14.75
N PHE A 110 0.26 20.67 14.55
CA PHE A 110 0.07 21.93 15.28
C PHE A 110 -0.77 21.82 16.55
N ARG A 111 -1.57 20.77 16.71
CA ARG A 111 -2.41 20.58 17.89
C ARG A 111 -2.24 19.17 18.47
N HIS A 112 -2.35 19.06 19.78
CA HIS A 112 -2.15 17.79 20.52
C HIS A 112 -3.46 17.17 20.99
N ASP A 113 -4.59 17.87 20.79
CA ASP A 113 -5.92 17.38 21.16
C ASP A 113 -6.30 16.13 20.32
N PRO A 114 -6.69 15.01 20.96
CA PRO A 114 -7.02 13.76 20.27
C PRO A 114 -8.15 13.89 19.25
N LEU A 115 -9.18 14.66 19.56
CA LEU A 115 -10.33 14.84 18.66
C LEU A 115 -9.94 15.63 17.42
N TRP A 116 -9.11 16.68 17.59
CA TRP A 116 -8.55 17.42 16.46
C TRP A 116 -7.69 16.52 15.57
N ILE A 117 -6.81 15.72 16.17
CA ILE A 117 -5.94 14.79 15.42
C ILE A 117 -6.81 13.78 14.65
N MET A 118 -7.82 13.16 15.30
CA MET A 118 -8.74 12.22 14.65
C MET A 118 -9.46 12.87 13.45
N PHE A 119 -9.94 14.10 13.61
CA PHE A 119 -10.61 14.82 12.53
C PHE A 119 -9.65 15.11 11.36
N MET A 120 -8.44 15.59 11.64
CA MET A 120 -7.44 15.87 10.59
C MET A 120 -6.95 14.58 9.91
N VAL A 121 -6.76 13.51 10.66
CA VAL A 121 -6.40 12.17 10.10
C VAL A 121 -7.52 11.64 9.20
N PHE A 122 -8.79 11.84 9.58
CA PHE A 122 -9.93 11.48 8.74
C PHE A 122 -9.96 12.28 7.44
N ILE A 123 -9.83 13.61 7.49
CA ILE A 123 -9.78 14.47 6.30
C ILE A 123 -8.60 14.07 5.40
N THR A 124 -7.43 13.88 5.99
CA THR A 124 -6.24 13.41 5.26
C THR A 124 -6.49 12.07 4.60
N ALA A 125 -7.09 11.10 5.30
CA ALA A 125 -7.39 9.78 4.78
C ALA A 125 -8.40 9.83 3.63
N PHE A 126 -9.44 10.66 3.76
CA PHE A 126 -10.47 10.87 2.76
C PHE A 126 -9.89 11.35 1.43
N PHE A 127 -9.06 12.39 1.46
CA PHE A 127 -8.43 12.91 0.24
C PHE A 127 -7.22 12.09 -0.23
N ASN A 128 -6.53 11.38 0.65
CA ASN A 128 -5.42 10.51 0.27
C ASN A 128 -5.88 9.19 -0.38
N ALA A 129 -7.12 8.77 -0.14
CA ALA A 129 -7.65 7.49 -0.63
C ALA A 129 -7.46 7.26 -2.15
N PRO A 130 -7.74 8.22 -3.04
CA PRO A 130 -7.59 8.02 -4.48
C PRO A 130 -6.15 8.17 -4.98
N VAL A 131 -5.26 8.83 -4.23
CA VAL A 131 -3.92 9.25 -4.72
C VAL A 131 -3.12 8.07 -5.26
N LYS A 132 -3.00 7.01 -4.48
CA LYS A 132 -2.24 5.81 -4.88
C LYS A 132 -2.86 5.13 -6.10
N SER A 133 -4.16 4.92 -6.12
CA SER A 133 -4.85 4.22 -7.21
C SER A 133 -4.86 5.04 -8.51
N LEU A 134 -5.01 6.35 -8.43
CA LEU A 134 -4.89 7.24 -9.58
C LEU A 134 -3.47 7.22 -10.15
N LEU A 135 -2.46 7.32 -9.29
CA LEU A 135 -1.06 7.28 -9.69
C LEU A 135 -0.71 5.95 -10.38
N ASP A 136 -1.10 4.83 -9.79
CA ASP A 136 -0.90 3.50 -10.35
C ASP A 136 -1.65 3.34 -11.70
N SER A 137 -2.90 3.80 -11.79
CA SER A 137 -3.71 3.76 -13.01
C SER A 137 -3.11 4.60 -14.14
N MET A 138 -2.65 5.83 -13.83
CA MET A 138 -2.01 6.71 -14.81
C MET A 138 -0.71 6.11 -15.35
N VAL A 139 0.11 5.54 -14.47
CA VAL A 139 1.34 4.85 -14.91
C VAL A 139 1.00 3.67 -15.80
N MET A 140 0.06 2.80 -15.39
CA MET A 140 -0.32 1.62 -16.17
C MET A 140 -0.96 1.94 -17.51
N SER A 141 -1.70 3.05 -17.63
CA SER A 141 -2.32 3.47 -18.88
C SER A 141 -1.32 4.03 -19.91
N ASN A 142 -0.18 4.54 -19.43
CA ASN A 142 0.86 5.12 -20.27
C ASN A 142 2.03 4.16 -20.57
N LEU A 143 2.06 2.97 -19.98
CA LEU A 143 3.00 1.91 -20.30
C LEU A 143 2.51 1.09 -21.49
N LYS A 144 3.36 0.92 -22.50
CA LYS A 144 3.13 0.01 -23.62
C LYS A 144 3.25 -1.44 -23.17
N ASP A 145 4.30 -1.74 -22.40
CA ASP A 145 4.51 -3.05 -21.77
C ASP A 145 4.15 -3.03 -20.29
N ARG A 146 2.93 -3.48 -20.00
CA ARG A 146 2.41 -3.56 -18.62
C ARG A 146 3.18 -4.52 -17.71
N SER A 147 3.96 -5.46 -18.27
CA SER A 147 4.78 -6.38 -17.48
C SER A 147 5.90 -5.64 -16.73
N ARG A 148 6.32 -4.48 -17.23
CA ARG A 148 7.33 -3.62 -16.59
C ARG A 148 6.85 -2.91 -15.32
N TYR A 149 5.53 -2.80 -15.10
CA TYR A 149 4.97 -2.11 -13.95
C TYR A 149 5.54 -2.63 -12.62
N GLY A 150 5.64 -3.94 -12.43
CA GLY A 150 6.21 -4.53 -11.21
C GLY A 150 7.64 -4.05 -10.92
N ARG A 151 8.49 -3.99 -11.97
CA ARG A 151 9.88 -3.49 -11.87
C ARG A 151 9.95 -1.99 -11.54
N LEU A 152 9.03 -1.21 -12.07
CA LEU A 152 8.94 0.22 -11.75
C LEU A 152 8.45 0.44 -10.32
N ARG A 153 7.53 -0.41 -9.84
CA ARG A 153 6.98 -0.37 -8.49
C ARG A 153 8.00 -0.66 -7.39
N LEU A 154 9.06 -1.44 -7.69
CA LEU A 154 10.18 -1.69 -6.78
C LEU A 154 10.86 -0.40 -6.30
N TRP A 155 10.94 0.62 -7.17
CA TRP A 155 11.49 1.93 -6.77
C TRP A 155 10.69 2.60 -5.66
N GLY A 156 9.38 2.34 -5.60
CA GLY A 156 8.55 2.77 -4.49
C GLY A 156 8.93 2.06 -3.18
N GLN A 157 9.18 0.76 -3.22
CA GLN A 157 9.61 0.01 -2.04
C GLN A 157 10.95 0.54 -1.49
N LEU A 158 11.92 0.78 -2.39
CA LEU A 158 13.21 1.36 -2.03
C LEU A 158 13.05 2.78 -1.48
N GLY A 159 12.24 3.62 -2.15
CA GLY A 159 11.95 4.97 -1.69
C GLY A 159 11.37 4.99 -0.28
N PHE A 160 10.41 4.11 0.02
CA PHE A 160 9.81 3.99 1.35
C PHE A 160 10.85 3.66 2.44
N GLY A 161 11.74 2.69 2.17
CA GLY A 161 12.82 2.33 3.09
C GLY A 161 13.82 3.47 3.30
N VAL A 162 14.27 4.10 2.20
CA VAL A 162 15.23 5.21 2.26
C VAL A 162 14.64 6.43 2.96
N GLY A 163 13.40 6.81 2.63
CA GLY A 163 12.71 7.93 3.28
C GLY A 163 12.55 7.73 4.79
N SER A 164 12.17 6.51 5.20
CA SER A 164 12.05 6.17 6.61
C SER A 164 13.41 6.23 7.33
N SER A 165 14.47 5.68 6.71
CA SER A 165 15.81 5.69 7.31
C SER A 165 16.39 7.09 7.44
N ALA A 166 16.24 7.91 6.39
CA ALA A 166 16.74 9.30 6.40
C ALA A 166 16.11 10.09 7.54
N VAL A 167 14.79 10.00 7.68
CA VAL A 167 14.08 10.71 8.77
C VAL A 167 14.41 10.10 10.13
N GLY A 168 14.55 8.78 10.23
CA GLY A 168 14.99 8.13 11.47
C GLY A 168 16.34 8.66 11.97
N LEU A 169 17.30 8.84 11.05
CA LEU A 169 18.59 9.43 11.36
C LEU A 169 18.49 10.90 11.79
N LEU A 170 17.65 11.69 11.10
CA LEU A 170 17.40 13.09 11.48
C LEU A 170 16.78 13.19 12.87
N LEU A 171 15.78 12.32 13.15
CA LEU A 171 15.09 12.28 14.42
C LEU A 171 16.03 11.89 15.58
N SER A 172 16.99 10.98 15.34
CA SER A 172 17.98 10.57 16.35
C SER A 172 18.99 11.68 16.66
N LYS A 173 19.30 12.54 15.69
CA LYS A 173 20.19 13.71 15.87
C LYS A 173 19.48 14.89 16.51
N SER A 174 18.17 15.01 16.36
CA SER A 174 17.35 16.05 16.96
C SER A 174 17.18 15.77 18.47
N LYS A 175 18.23 15.98 19.25
CA LYS A 175 18.16 15.92 20.72
C LYS A 175 17.17 16.98 21.19
N HIS A 176 16.27 16.62 22.10
CA HIS A 176 15.51 17.56 22.91
C HIS A 176 16.52 18.48 23.63
N ARG A 177 16.79 19.64 23.05
CA ARG A 177 17.37 20.74 23.84
C ARG A 177 16.22 21.31 24.66
N PRO A 178 16.35 21.47 25.97
CA PRO A 178 15.34 22.17 26.75
C PRO A 178 15.21 23.58 26.15
N TYR A 179 13.96 24.05 26.02
CA TYR A 179 13.64 25.37 25.54
C TYR A 179 14.36 26.41 26.45
N THR A 180 15.36 27.07 25.94
CA THR A 180 15.92 28.26 26.52
C THR A 180 15.27 29.44 25.82
N PRO A 181 14.46 30.28 26.55
CA PRO A 181 13.88 31.46 25.95
C PRO A 181 15.02 32.37 25.44
N PRO A 182 14.88 32.94 24.23
CA PRO A 182 15.91 33.82 23.67
C PRO A 182 16.12 35.04 24.58
N ALA A 183 17.36 35.29 24.92
CA ALA A 183 17.74 36.57 25.49
C ALA A 183 17.46 37.66 24.43
N HIS A 184 16.72 38.71 24.83
CA HIS A 184 16.24 39.79 24.00
C HIS A 184 17.23 40.26 22.92
N GLY A 185 16.93 39.95 21.64
CA GLY A 185 17.64 40.44 20.47
C GLY A 185 16.94 39.98 19.19
N THR A 186 16.32 40.89 18.47
CA THR A 186 15.52 40.64 17.27
C THR A 186 16.39 40.45 16.03
N SER A 187 17.22 39.41 15.98
CA SER A 187 17.95 39.05 14.76
C SER A 187 17.13 38.05 13.91
N MET A 188 17.24 38.14 12.58
CA MET A 188 16.71 37.16 11.64
C MET A 188 17.15 35.72 11.98
N ARG A 189 18.35 35.58 12.59
CA ARG A 189 18.86 34.29 13.08
C ARG A 189 18.05 33.75 14.25
N ASP A 190 17.62 34.64 15.17
CA ASP A 190 16.84 34.25 16.35
C ASP A 190 15.46 33.73 15.93
N HIS A 191 14.82 34.34 14.92
CA HIS A 191 13.59 33.85 14.33
C HIS A 191 13.76 32.50 13.58
N LEU A 192 14.89 32.30 12.90
CA LEU A 192 15.20 31.02 12.25
C LEU A 192 15.49 29.94 13.28
N ASP A 193 16.18 30.26 14.38
CA ASP A 193 16.45 29.32 15.47
C ASP A 193 15.17 28.99 16.25
N GLU A 194 14.28 29.94 16.44
CA GLU A 194 12.95 29.71 17.04
C GLU A 194 12.07 28.83 16.15
N LEU A 195 12.03 29.08 14.85
CA LEU A 195 11.39 28.23 13.85
C LEU A 195 12.01 26.83 13.85
N TRP A 196 13.34 26.72 13.87
CA TRP A 196 14.04 25.45 13.91
C TRP A 196 13.76 24.68 15.19
N GLN A 197 13.71 25.35 16.34
CA GLN A 197 13.34 24.76 17.62
C GLN A 197 11.88 24.31 17.64
N SER A 198 10.97 25.05 16.97
CA SER A 198 9.56 24.65 16.86
C SER A 198 9.36 23.43 15.95
N ILE A 199 10.28 23.17 15.01
CA ILE A 199 10.25 22.05 14.07
C ILE A 199 11.00 20.82 14.62
N THR A 200 11.76 20.94 15.72
CA THR A 200 12.53 19.82 16.30
C THR A 200 11.64 18.72 16.89
N GLY A 201 12.21 17.55 17.06
CA GLY A 201 11.50 16.37 17.55
C GLY A 201 10.60 15.75 16.49
N TYR A 202 9.47 15.21 16.92
CA TYR A 202 8.56 14.47 16.01
C TYR A 202 7.82 15.36 15.00
N LYS A 203 7.75 16.69 15.19
CA LYS A 203 7.20 17.62 14.18
C LYS A 203 8.00 17.59 12.89
N LEU A 204 9.31 17.31 12.97
CA LEU A 204 10.20 17.12 11.82
C LEU A 204 9.66 16.08 10.81
N LEU A 205 8.92 15.06 11.27
CA LEU A 205 8.30 14.05 10.41
C LEU A 205 7.36 14.67 9.37
N PHE A 206 6.52 15.61 9.81
CA PHE A 206 5.53 16.26 8.97
C PHE A 206 6.15 17.21 7.95
N PHE A 207 7.15 17.98 8.39
CA PHE A 207 7.89 18.90 7.52
C PHE A 207 8.74 18.13 6.49
N THR A 208 9.38 17.04 6.90
CA THR A 208 10.16 16.19 5.97
C THR A 208 9.24 15.52 4.95
N HIS A 209 8.06 15.07 5.39
CA HIS A 209 7.04 14.52 4.49
C HIS A 209 6.61 15.59 3.46
N ALA A 210 6.35 16.82 3.88
CA ALA A 210 5.99 17.91 2.98
C ALA A 210 7.11 18.23 2.00
N LEU A 211 8.35 18.34 2.49
CA LEU A 211 9.52 18.61 1.66
C LEU A 211 9.76 17.53 0.60
N LEU A 212 9.68 16.25 0.99
CA LEU A 212 9.83 15.12 0.07
C LEU A 212 8.63 14.97 -0.89
N SER A 213 7.50 15.60 -0.59
CA SER A 213 6.35 15.63 -1.49
C SER A 213 6.52 16.63 -2.65
N ILE A 214 7.39 17.65 -2.51
CA ILE A 214 7.65 18.64 -3.57
C ILE A 214 8.19 17.99 -4.85
N PRO A 215 9.24 17.14 -4.82
CA PRO A 215 9.69 16.43 -6.01
C PRO A 215 8.60 15.55 -6.64
N THR A 216 7.72 14.98 -5.80
CA THR A 216 6.58 14.17 -6.30
C THR A 216 5.62 15.05 -7.13
N PHE A 217 5.27 16.25 -6.65
CA PHE A 217 4.45 17.19 -7.41
C PHE A 217 5.11 17.58 -8.74
N ILE A 218 6.43 17.84 -8.73
CA ILE A 218 7.18 18.16 -9.95
C ILE A 218 7.13 17.00 -10.95
N CYS A 219 7.33 15.76 -10.47
CA CYS A 219 7.26 14.57 -11.30
C CYS A 219 5.86 14.34 -11.89
N ILE A 220 4.78 14.53 -11.09
CA ILE A 220 3.41 14.42 -11.57
C ILE A 220 3.16 15.45 -12.68
N ARG A 221 3.62 16.70 -12.49
CA ARG A 221 3.49 17.76 -13.51
C ARG A 221 4.25 17.46 -14.79
N ALA A 222 5.47 16.95 -14.66
CA ALA A 222 6.27 16.53 -15.84
C ALA A 222 5.60 15.38 -16.57
N PHE A 223 4.99 14.45 -15.84
CA PHE A 223 4.25 13.32 -16.40
C PHE A 223 2.98 13.79 -17.13
N ASP A 224 2.19 14.70 -16.55
CA ASP A 224 1.00 15.29 -17.18
C ASP A 224 1.35 16.01 -18.49
N ARG A 225 2.41 16.84 -18.51
CA ARG A 225 2.86 17.54 -19.72
C ARG A 225 3.24 16.55 -20.83
N ARG A 226 4.05 15.55 -20.49
CA ARG A 226 4.53 14.57 -21.45
C ARG A 226 3.41 13.71 -22.05
N THR A 227 2.41 13.39 -21.25
CA THR A 227 1.21 12.66 -21.70
C THR A 227 0.39 13.50 -22.68
N LYS A 228 0.32 14.83 -22.47
CA LYS A 228 -0.38 15.75 -23.37
C LYS A 228 0.37 15.92 -24.69
N ASP A 229 1.70 16.04 -24.67
CA ASP A 229 2.54 16.18 -25.86
C ASP A 229 2.41 14.94 -26.76
N THR A 230 2.50 13.74 -26.18
CA THR A 230 2.31 12.48 -26.91
C THR A 230 0.90 12.33 -27.50
N SER A 231 -0.12 12.88 -26.82
CA SER A 231 -1.50 12.86 -27.32
C SER A 231 -1.75 13.85 -28.45
N GLN A 232 -0.93 14.88 -28.63
CA GLN A 232 -1.02 15.83 -29.75
C GLN A 232 -0.42 15.25 -31.03
N ASP A 233 0.66 14.48 -30.95
CA ASP A 233 1.29 13.83 -32.10
C ASP A 233 0.43 12.68 -32.69
N ASP A 234 -0.37 11.98 -31.84
CA ASP A 234 -1.24 10.87 -32.27
C ASP A 234 -2.66 11.33 -32.75
N ASN A 235 -2.94 12.63 -32.77
CA ASN A 235 -4.30 13.15 -33.03
C ASN A 235 -4.80 13.05 -34.48
N VAL A 236 -4.01 12.56 -35.43
CA VAL A 236 -4.44 12.37 -36.82
C VAL A 236 -5.26 11.08 -37.01
N ASP A 237 -4.98 10.01 -36.21
CA ASP A 237 -5.65 8.71 -36.34
C ASP A 237 -6.62 8.35 -35.18
N ALA A 238 -6.65 9.15 -34.11
CA ALA A 238 -7.25 8.73 -32.84
C ALA A 238 -8.76 9.05 -32.67
N LYS A 239 -9.36 9.88 -33.53
CA LYS A 239 -10.79 10.25 -33.37
C LYS A 239 -11.74 9.07 -33.63
N SER A 240 -11.41 8.21 -34.57
CA SER A 240 -12.21 7.02 -34.92
C SER A 240 -12.10 5.92 -33.87
N VAL A 241 -10.88 5.68 -33.30
CA VAL A 241 -10.62 4.64 -32.30
C VAL A 241 -11.19 5.00 -30.92
N LYS A 242 -11.21 6.31 -30.55
CA LYS A 242 -11.82 6.77 -29.28
C LYS A 242 -13.35 6.61 -29.29
N ARG A 243 -14.02 6.85 -30.41
CA ARG A 243 -15.47 6.63 -30.54
C ARG A 243 -15.82 5.14 -30.36
N THR A 244 -15.11 4.25 -31.06
CA THR A 244 -15.35 2.81 -30.97
C THR A 244 -15.06 2.23 -29.57
N LYS A 245 -14.02 2.73 -28.87
CA LYS A 245 -13.73 2.33 -27.48
C LYS A 245 -14.76 2.88 -26.46
N ARG A 246 -15.33 4.06 -26.70
CA ARG A 246 -16.38 4.64 -25.85
C ARG A 246 -17.69 3.86 -26.02
N ASP A 247 -18.02 3.48 -27.24
CA ASP A 247 -19.23 2.69 -27.57
C ASP A 247 -19.12 1.25 -27.10
N LEU A 248 -17.91 0.65 -27.10
CA LEU A 248 -17.67 -0.66 -26.52
C LEU A 248 -17.71 -0.63 -24.98
N LYS A 249 -17.24 0.44 -24.35
CA LYS A 249 -17.28 0.62 -22.88
C LYS A 249 -18.71 0.90 -22.38
N SER A 250 -19.54 1.58 -23.17
CA SER A 250 -20.94 1.86 -22.81
C SER A 250 -21.86 0.64 -22.94
N LYS A 251 -21.46 -0.38 -23.74
CA LYS A 251 -22.20 -1.63 -23.91
C LYS A 251 -21.81 -2.73 -22.93
N GLN A 252 -20.67 -2.62 -22.22
CA GLN A 252 -20.37 -3.49 -21.10
C GLN A 252 -21.07 -2.95 -19.85
N SER A 253 -22.28 -3.47 -19.59
CA SER A 253 -22.90 -3.31 -18.27
C SER A 253 -21.91 -3.87 -17.25
N HIS A 254 -21.26 -2.98 -16.47
CA HIS A 254 -20.43 -3.40 -15.35
C HIS A 254 -21.32 -4.19 -14.40
N PRO A 255 -21.06 -5.50 -14.19
CA PRO A 255 -21.81 -6.26 -13.21
C PRO A 255 -21.70 -5.53 -11.88
N SER A 256 -22.83 -5.31 -11.22
CA SER A 256 -22.88 -4.61 -9.94
C SER A 256 -21.88 -5.22 -8.97
N VAL A 257 -21.12 -4.36 -8.26
CA VAL A 257 -20.22 -4.76 -7.16
C VAL A 257 -20.96 -5.69 -6.20
N TRP A 258 -22.25 -5.43 -5.96
CA TRP A 258 -23.13 -6.25 -5.13
C TRP A 258 -23.32 -7.68 -5.67
N ALA A 259 -23.46 -7.83 -6.97
CA ALA A 259 -23.57 -9.16 -7.60
C ALA A 259 -22.26 -9.97 -7.42
N GLY A 260 -21.10 -9.30 -7.47
CA GLY A 260 -19.81 -9.94 -7.18
C GLY A 260 -19.71 -10.42 -5.74
N ILE A 261 -20.15 -9.59 -4.79
CA ILE A 261 -20.19 -9.94 -3.36
C ILE A 261 -21.14 -11.13 -3.11
N GLN A 262 -22.34 -11.11 -3.69
CA GLN A 262 -23.28 -12.23 -3.56
C GLN A 262 -22.70 -13.56 -4.09
N LEU A 263 -21.96 -13.51 -5.20
CA LEU A 263 -21.29 -14.70 -5.77
C LEU A 263 -20.22 -15.28 -4.84
N LEU A 264 -19.50 -14.41 -4.10
CA LEU A 264 -18.51 -14.84 -3.10
C LEU A 264 -19.15 -15.64 -1.97
N PHE A 265 -20.31 -15.20 -1.47
CA PHE A 265 -21.01 -15.89 -0.38
C PHE A 265 -21.52 -17.29 -0.76
N HIS A 266 -21.59 -17.64 -2.04
CA HIS A 266 -21.98 -18.96 -2.51
C HIS A 266 -20.81 -19.92 -2.72
N ASN A 267 -19.55 -19.44 -2.58
CA ASN A 267 -18.37 -20.27 -2.74
C ASN A 267 -17.57 -20.35 -1.44
N ALA A 268 -17.62 -21.50 -0.77
CA ALA A 268 -16.95 -21.71 0.53
C ALA A 268 -15.43 -21.51 0.46
N ASP A 269 -14.77 -21.81 -0.68
CA ASP A 269 -13.33 -21.61 -0.84
C ASP A 269 -12.97 -20.13 -0.95
N ALA A 270 -13.77 -19.36 -1.67
CA ALA A 270 -13.60 -17.93 -1.76
C ALA A 270 -13.85 -17.26 -0.40
N LEU A 271 -14.87 -17.68 0.34
CA LEU A 271 -15.13 -17.20 1.70
C LEU A 271 -13.96 -17.48 2.63
N LEU A 272 -13.46 -18.73 2.63
CA LEU A 272 -12.29 -19.10 3.44
C LEU A 272 -11.07 -18.25 3.07
N PHE A 273 -10.80 -18.08 1.77
CA PHE A 273 -9.69 -17.25 1.31
C PHE A 273 -9.79 -15.81 1.84
N PHE A 274 -10.93 -15.14 1.67
CA PHE A 274 -11.10 -13.78 2.14
C PHE A 274 -11.11 -13.67 3.66
N PHE A 275 -11.58 -14.70 4.37
CA PHE A 275 -11.48 -14.78 5.82
C PHE A 275 -10.02 -14.88 6.30
N LEU A 276 -9.20 -15.73 5.65
CA LEU A 276 -7.78 -15.80 5.92
C LEU A 276 -7.07 -14.46 5.67
N VAL A 277 -7.42 -13.80 4.57
CA VAL A 277 -6.91 -12.45 4.24
C VAL A 277 -7.29 -11.43 5.31
N LEU A 278 -8.50 -11.49 5.81
CA LEU A 278 -8.96 -10.63 6.91
C LEU A 278 -8.12 -10.84 8.18
N VAL A 279 -7.89 -12.10 8.58
CA VAL A 279 -7.07 -12.41 9.77
C VAL A 279 -5.64 -11.93 9.60
N VAL A 280 -5.00 -12.15 8.44
CA VAL A 280 -3.68 -11.57 8.15
C VAL A 280 -3.71 -10.04 8.23
N GLY A 281 -4.79 -9.41 7.79
CA GLY A 281 -5.01 -7.98 7.93
C GLY A 281 -5.08 -7.53 9.39
N ILE A 282 -5.78 -8.28 10.24
CA ILE A 282 -5.87 -8.01 11.69
C ILE A 282 -4.48 -8.10 12.32
N SER A 283 -3.74 -9.17 12.06
CA SER A 283 -2.38 -9.37 12.55
C SER A 283 -1.44 -8.25 12.09
N SER A 284 -1.56 -7.84 10.83
CA SER A 284 -0.82 -6.68 10.30
C SER A 284 -1.19 -5.39 11.04
N GLY A 285 -2.48 -5.16 11.32
CA GLY A 285 -2.97 -3.96 12.00
C GLY A 285 -2.40 -3.81 13.41
N VAL A 286 -2.26 -4.89 14.16
CA VAL A 286 -1.64 -4.89 15.49
C VAL A 286 -0.15 -4.51 15.36
N ILE A 287 0.62 -5.22 14.53
CA ILE A 287 2.07 -5.01 14.44
C ILE A 287 2.41 -3.63 13.89
N GLU A 288 1.77 -3.17 12.81
CA GLU A 288 2.10 -1.89 12.18
C GLU A 288 1.88 -0.69 13.11
N ASN A 289 0.95 -0.79 14.07
CA ASN A 289 0.70 0.29 15.03
C ASN A 289 1.59 0.22 16.28
N PHE A 290 2.03 -0.96 16.71
CA PHE A 290 2.69 -1.10 18.01
C PHE A 290 4.14 -1.58 17.94
N ALA A 291 4.65 -2.06 16.81
CA ALA A 291 6.05 -2.48 16.67
C ALA A 291 7.05 -1.36 16.99
N TYR A 292 6.81 -0.16 16.47
CA TYR A 292 7.70 0.98 16.73
C TYR A 292 7.52 1.55 18.14
N VAL A 293 6.31 1.46 18.70
CA VAL A 293 6.08 1.76 20.12
C VAL A 293 6.94 0.82 20.98
N ARG A 294 6.95 -0.47 20.67
CA ARG A 294 7.78 -1.46 21.38
C ARG A 294 9.28 -1.19 21.22
N ILE A 295 9.75 -0.87 20.01
CA ILE A 295 11.15 -0.46 19.78
C ILE A 295 11.50 0.74 20.70
N ARG A 296 10.59 1.71 20.83
CA ARG A 296 10.78 2.86 21.71
C ARG A 296 10.83 2.49 23.18
N GLU A 297 9.96 1.59 23.63
CA GLU A 297 9.90 1.11 25.03
C GLU A 297 11.23 0.43 25.47
N VAL A 298 11.93 -0.26 24.57
CA VAL A 298 13.25 -0.88 24.86
C VAL A 298 14.42 0.08 24.61
N GLY A 299 14.16 1.40 24.55
CA GLY A 299 15.22 2.41 24.40
C GLY A 299 15.64 2.72 22.96
N GLY A 300 14.91 2.21 21.96
CA GLY A 300 15.20 2.49 20.55
C GLY A 300 14.94 3.96 20.19
N THR A 301 15.74 4.43 19.24
CA THR A 301 15.66 5.78 18.68
C THR A 301 15.12 5.75 17.26
N GLY A 302 14.96 6.91 16.64
CA GLY A 302 14.58 7.01 15.23
C GLY A 302 15.52 6.25 14.28
N LYS A 303 16.81 6.12 14.65
CA LYS A 303 17.82 5.41 13.86
C LYS A 303 17.47 3.92 13.72
N GLU A 304 17.18 3.23 14.83
CA GLU A 304 16.84 1.81 14.84
C GLU A 304 15.49 1.58 14.12
N MET A 305 14.50 2.46 14.30
CA MET A 305 13.22 2.41 13.59
C MET A 305 13.41 2.57 12.08
N GLY A 306 14.24 3.53 11.66
CA GLY A 306 14.56 3.75 10.24
C GLY A 306 15.30 2.55 9.63
N LEU A 307 16.32 2.03 10.34
CA LEU A 307 17.06 0.84 9.93
C LEU A 307 16.13 -0.37 9.77
N SER A 308 15.22 -0.59 10.71
CA SER A 308 14.21 -1.65 10.66
C SER A 308 13.39 -1.57 9.37
N ARG A 309 12.95 -0.39 8.98
CA ARG A 309 12.18 -0.20 7.76
C ARG A 309 13.00 -0.40 6.48
N LEU A 310 14.28 0.00 6.50
CA LEU A 310 15.20 -0.25 5.39
C LEU A 310 15.42 -1.75 5.20
N VAL A 311 15.71 -2.47 6.28
CA VAL A 311 15.88 -3.93 6.27
C VAL A 311 14.63 -4.62 5.68
N SER A 312 13.44 -4.21 6.12
CA SER A 312 12.17 -4.70 5.59
C SER A 312 12.01 -4.44 4.09
N SER A 313 12.39 -3.25 3.63
CA SER A 313 12.28 -2.87 2.21
C SER A 313 13.25 -3.65 1.33
N VAL A 314 14.50 -3.82 1.78
CA VAL A 314 15.53 -4.58 1.06
C VAL A 314 15.19 -6.06 1.04
N ALA A 315 14.78 -6.65 2.16
CA ALA A 315 14.39 -8.06 2.24
C ALA A 315 13.16 -8.40 1.41
N GLY A 316 12.22 -7.46 1.28
CA GLY A 316 10.99 -7.65 0.50
C GLY A 316 11.19 -7.54 -1.01
N ALA A 317 12.16 -6.78 -1.47
CA ALA A 317 12.35 -6.52 -2.90
C ALA A 317 12.55 -7.81 -3.74
N PRO A 318 13.41 -8.77 -3.36
CA PRO A 318 13.57 -10.02 -4.09
C PRO A 318 12.30 -10.87 -4.11
N MET A 319 11.50 -10.84 -3.03
CA MET A 319 10.29 -11.66 -2.92
C MET A 319 9.19 -11.24 -3.89
N PHE A 320 9.10 -9.96 -4.27
CA PHE A 320 8.21 -9.54 -5.35
C PHE A 320 8.58 -10.17 -6.69
N TRP A 321 9.86 -10.44 -6.92
CA TRP A 321 10.33 -11.10 -8.12
C TRP A 321 10.02 -12.61 -8.13
N PHE A 322 10.24 -13.27 -7.00
CA PHE A 322 10.06 -14.72 -6.87
C PHE A 322 8.63 -15.15 -6.52
N SER A 323 7.73 -14.22 -6.21
CA SER A 323 6.37 -14.51 -5.74
C SER A 323 5.50 -15.27 -6.75
N GLY A 324 5.62 -15.00 -8.05
CA GLY A 324 4.89 -15.71 -9.11
C GLY A 324 5.22 -17.21 -9.12
N PRO A 325 6.48 -17.61 -9.36
CA PRO A 325 6.93 -19.00 -9.28
C PRO A 325 6.66 -19.66 -7.94
N LEU A 326 6.74 -18.91 -6.83
CA LEU A 326 6.44 -19.42 -5.50
C LEU A 326 4.97 -19.81 -5.35
N THR A 327 4.07 -18.95 -5.84
CA THR A 327 2.62 -19.19 -5.82
C THR A 327 2.24 -20.40 -6.68
N GLU A 328 2.88 -20.58 -7.84
CA GLU A 328 2.61 -21.71 -8.72
C GLU A 328 3.09 -23.03 -8.13
N LYS A 329 4.24 -23.04 -7.44
CA LYS A 329 4.80 -24.25 -6.82
C LYS A 329 4.11 -24.65 -5.52
N LEU A 330 3.85 -23.70 -4.64
CA LEU A 330 3.34 -23.96 -3.29
C LEU A 330 1.80 -23.96 -3.22
N GLY A 331 1.14 -23.17 -4.08
CA GLY A 331 -0.28 -22.87 -3.94
C GLY A 331 -0.56 -21.70 -3.00
N ALA A 332 -1.73 -21.08 -3.15
CA ALA A 332 -2.08 -19.88 -2.38
C ALA A 332 -2.29 -20.19 -0.88
N ASP A 333 -2.88 -21.32 -0.55
CA ASP A 333 -3.12 -21.79 0.81
C ASP A 333 -1.84 -21.87 1.64
N ARG A 334 -0.81 -22.54 1.11
CA ARG A 334 0.47 -22.69 1.82
C ARG A 334 1.19 -21.38 2.00
N VAL A 335 1.19 -20.50 0.98
CA VAL A 335 1.82 -19.17 1.09
C VAL A 335 1.12 -18.32 2.16
N ILE A 336 -0.21 -18.38 2.26
CA ILE A 336 -0.96 -17.67 3.31
C ILE A 336 -0.64 -18.24 4.70
N ILE A 337 -0.59 -19.57 4.86
CA ILE A 337 -0.21 -20.21 6.11
C ILE A 337 1.21 -19.82 6.54
N VAL A 338 2.18 -19.91 5.61
CA VAL A 338 3.57 -19.47 5.87
C VAL A 338 3.60 -17.99 6.29
N SER A 339 2.77 -17.17 5.70
CA SER A 339 2.66 -15.76 6.07
C SER A 339 2.13 -15.58 7.51
N LEU A 340 1.12 -16.34 7.91
CA LEU A 340 0.62 -16.33 9.30
C LEU A 340 1.67 -16.83 10.29
N VAL A 341 2.39 -17.92 9.97
CA VAL A 341 3.52 -18.41 10.80
C VAL A 341 4.57 -17.31 10.96
N ASN A 342 4.90 -16.57 9.91
CA ASN A 342 5.82 -15.44 10.01
C ASN A 342 5.26 -14.31 10.92
N TYR A 343 3.95 -14.05 10.92
CA TYR A 343 3.36 -13.11 11.88
C TYR A 343 3.52 -13.59 13.32
N ILE A 344 3.32 -14.89 13.59
CA ILE A 344 3.57 -15.51 14.90
C ILE A 344 5.02 -15.28 15.35
N LEU A 345 6.00 -15.59 14.49
CA LEU A 345 7.42 -15.37 14.78
C LEU A 345 7.72 -13.89 15.06
N ARG A 346 7.13 -12.99 14.30
CA ARG A 346 7.29 -11.55 14.52
C ARG A 346 6.70 -11.09 15.86
N TYR A 347 5.53 -11.58 16.24
CA TYR A 347 4.90 -11.26 17.52
C TYR A 347 5.78 -11.67 18.69
N PHE A 348 6.26 -12.92 18.71
CA PHE A 348 7.14 -13.40 19.77
C PHE A 348 8.49 -12.68 19.77
N ASN A 349 9.04 -12.36 18.59
CA ASN A 349 10.28 -11.57 18.51
C ASN A 349 10.10 -10.18 19.16
N TYR A 350 9.02 -9.44 18.83
CA TYR A 350 8.75 -8.15 19.46
C TYR A 350 8.42 -8.25 20.94
N ALA A 351 7.72 -9.30 21.36
CA ALA A 351 7.41 -9.50 22.78
C ALA A 351 8.68 -9.73 23.62
N LEU A 352 9.57 -10.58 23.14
CA LEU A 352 10.75 -11.03 23.87
C LEU A 352 11.97 -10.10 23.72
N MET A 353 11.92 -9.13 22.79
CA MET A 353 13.07 -8.27 22.56
C MET A 353 13.39 -7.39 23.78
N GLN A 354 14.68 -7.31 24.10
CA GLN A 354 15.25 -6.46 25.17
C GLN A 354 16.12 -5.33 24.58
N ASN A 355 16.56 -5.46 23.35
CA ASN A 355 17.38 -4.51 22.62
C ASN A 355 16.70 -4.11 21.31
N PRO A 356 16.68 -2.82 20.90
CA PRO A 356 16.06 -2.37 19.68
C PRO A 356 16.48 -3.11 18.40
N LEU A 357 17.75 -3.52 18.32
CA LEU A 357 18.28 -4.23 17.16
C LEU A 357 17.75 -5.67 17.02
N GLN A 358 17.26 -6.26 18.10
CA GLN A 358 16.61 -7.59 18.06
C GLN A 358 15.30 -7.59 17.28
N GLY A 359 14.71 -6.41 16.99
CA GLY A 359 13.57 -6.26 16.10
C GLY A 359 13.90 -6.44 14.60
N LEU A 360 15.19 -6.37 14.20
CA LEU A 360 15.59 -6.45 12.78
C LEU A 360 15.19 -7.76 12.09
N PRO A 361 15.31 -8.96 12.69
CA PRO A 361 14.83 -10.20 12.09
C PRO A 361 13.32 -10.16 11.81
N ALA A 362 12.52 -9.62 12.72
CA ALA A 362 11.07 -9.47 12.52
C ALA A 362 10.75 -8.56 11.34
N GLU A 363 11.53 -7.50 11.13
CA GLU A 363 11.36 -6.59 10.00
C GLU A 363 11.85 -7.20 8.67
N ALA A 364 12.89 -8.02 8.67
CA ALA A 364 13.29 -8.79 7.50
C ALA A 364 12.17 -9.79 7.10
N LEU A 365 11.62 -10.52 8.06
CA LEU A 365 10.46 -11.40 7.86
C LEU A 365 9.24 -10.63 7.34
N ARG A 366 9.01 -9.39 7.81
CA ARG A 366 7.96 -8.52 7.30
C ARG A 366 8.09 -8.27 5.80
N GLY A 367 9.28 -7.92 5.33
CA GLY A 367 9.52 -7.68 3.91
C GLY A 367 9.17 -8.88 3.05
N VAL A 368 9.70 -10.03 3.42
CA VAL A 368 9.45 -11.32 2.75
C VAL A 368 7.97 -11.69 2.80
N THR A 369 7.36 -11.64 3.98
CA THR A 369 5.98 -12.06 4.21
C THR A 369 5.00 -11.22 3.41
N PHE A 370 5.13 -9.89 3.47
CA PHE A 370 4.21 -8.99 2.80
C PHE A 370 4.27 -9.15 1.28
N ALA A 371 5.47 -9.25 0.72
CA ALA A 371 5.65 -9.37 -0.72
C ALA A 371 5.07 -10.69 -1.27
N ALA A 372 5.39 -11.82 -0.62
CA ALA A 372 4.89 -13.13 -1.00
C ALA A 372 3.37 -13.21 -0.86
N PHE A 373 2.85 -12.83 0.31
CA PHE A 373 1.42 -12.83 0.62
C PHE A 373 0.62 -11.99 -0.36
N TRP A 374 1.01 -10.72 -0.54
CA TRP A 374 0.25 -9.78 -1.37
C TRP A 374 0.18 -10.21 -2.83
N SER A 375 1.32 -10.63 -3.39
CA SER A 375 1.37 -11.12 -4.76
C SER A 375 0.51 -12.37 -4.96
N THR A 376 0.61 -13.34 -4.04
CA THR A 376 -0.19 -14.57 -4.08
C THR A 376 -1.68 -14.29 -3.99
N CYS A 377 -2.09 -13.43 -3.03
CA CYS A 377 -3.50 -13.06 -2.89
C CYS A 377 -4.04 -12.33 -4.12
N THR A 378 -3.23 -11.45 -4.72
CA THR A 378 -3.61 -10.74 -5.95
C THR A 378 -3.81 -11.70 -7.13
N ILE A 379 -2.89 -12.65 -7.32
CA ILE A 379 -2.98 -13.67 -8.37
C ILE A 379 -4.20 -14.56 -8.14
N TYR A 380 -4.40 -15.05 -6.92
CA TYR A 380 -5.53 -15.92 -6.59
C TYR A 380 -6.88 -15.20 -6.78
N ALA A 381 -7.02 -13.99 -6.22
CA ALA A 381 -8.24 -13.19 -6.37
C ALA A 381 -8.58 -12.91 -7.84
N SER A 382 -7.56 -12.63 -8.67
CA SER A 382 -7.76 -12.43 -10.11
C SER A 382 -8.21 -13.70 -10.85
N ARG A 383 -7.74 -14.89 -10.40
CA ARG A 383 -8.09 -16.18 -11.01
C ARG A 383 -9.51 -16.64 -10.65
N ILE A 384 -9.95 -16.41 -9.41
CA ILE A 384 -11.32 -16.77 -8.99
C ILE A 384 -12.36 -15.75 -9.47
N ALA A 385 -11.94 -14.59 -9.94
CA ALA A 385 -12.83 -13.54 -10.40
C ALA A 385 -13.65 -14.01 -11.62
N PRO A 386 -14.99 -13.81 -11.63
CA PRO A 386 -15.79 -13.96 -12.84
C PRO A 386 -15.27 -13.05 -13.97
N GLU A 387 -15.57 -13.41 -15.22
CA GLU A 387 -15.20 -12.60 -16.38
C GLU A 387 -15.70 -11.16 -16.23
N GLY A 388 -14.80 -10.18 -16.40
CA GLY A 388 -15.09 -8.75 -16.27
C GLY A 388 -15.12 -8.22 -14.83
N MET A 389 -14.96 -9.06 -13.77
CA MET A 389 -15.02 -8.65 -12.37
C MET A 389 -13.68 -8.68 -11.63
N GLN A 390 -12.57 -8.80 -12.34
CA GLN A 390 -11.23 -8.88 -11.73
C GLN A 390 -10.91 -7.64 -10.88
N ALA A 391 -11.25 -6.45 -11.36
CA ALA A 391 -11.03 -5.20 -10.61
C ALA A 391 -11.85 -5.18 -9.30
N THR A 392 -13.09 -5.64 -9.34
CA THR A 392 -13.98 -5.74 -8.17
C THR A 392 -13.40 -6.70 -7.13
N MET A 393 -12.87 -7.85 -7.54
CA MET A 393 -12.23 -8.81 -6.63
C MET A 393 -10.98 -8.26 -5.97
N LEU A 394 -10.16 -7.52 -6.72
CA LEU A 394 -8.97 -6.86 -6.17
C LEU A 394 -9.34 -5.72 -5.22
N MET A 395 -10.39 -4.96 -5.50
CA MET A 395 -10.93 -3.98 -4.55
C MET A 395 -11.42 -4.65 -3.28
N PHE A 396 -12.13 -5.78 -3.38
CA PHE A 396 -12.59 -6.54 -2.23
C PHE A 396 -11.43 -7.12 -1.42
N LEU A 397 -10.37 -7.62 -2.08
CA LEU A 397 -9.14 -8.05 -1.42
C LEU A 397 -8.49 -6.90 -0.60
N ASN A 398 -8.37 -5.72 -1.19
CA ASN A 398 -7.86 -4.54 -0.49
C ASN A 398 -8.75 -4.13 0.68
N ALA A 399 -10.07 -4.24 0.52
CA ALA A 399 -11.06 -3.94 1.53
C ALA A 399 -10.93 -4.88 2.75
N MET A 400 -10.80 -6.18 2.51
CA MET A 400 -10.68 -7.18 3.57
C MET A 400 -9.35 -7.09 4.32
N TYR A 401 -8.23 -6.97 3.61
CA TYR A 401 -6.90 -6.85 4.23
C TYR A 401 -6.65 -5.47 4.82
N GLY A 402 -6.62 -4.44 3.95
CA GLY A 402 -6.17 -3.09 4.29
C GLY A 402 -7.26 -2.24 4.93
N GLY A 403 -8.54 -2.45 4.55
CA GLY A 403 -9.67 -1.72 5.12
C GLY A 403 -10.10 -2.28 6.47
N LEU A 404 -10.81 -3.39 6.44
CA LEU A 404 -11.41 -3.99 7.64
C LEU A 404 -10.35 -4.65 8.54
N GLY A 405 -9.46 -5.49 7.97
CA GLY A 405 -8.50 -6.25 8.76
C GLY A 405 -7.57 -5.34 9.56
N GLN A 406 -6.87 -4.43 8.91
CA GLN A 406 -5.95 -3.52 9.61
C GLN A 406 -6.66 -2.61 10.60
N SER A 407 -7.89 -2.17 10.32
CA SER A 407 -8.66 -1.33 11.23
C SER A 407 -9.07 -2.09 12.49
N ILE A 408 -9.59 -3.31 12.34
CA ILE A 408 -9.94 -4.18 13.48
C ILE A 408 -8.70 -4.47 14.32
N GLY A 409 -7.58 -4.83 13.66
CA GLY A 409 -6.30 -5.09 14.33
C GLY A 409 -5.78 -3.88 15.11
N ALA A 410 -5.86 -2.68 14.53
CA ALA A 410 -5.46 -1.44 15.20
C ALA A 410 -6.32 -1.16 16.45
N ILE A 411 -7.65 -1.32 16.37
CA ILE A 411 -8.57 -1.08 17.48
C ILE A 411 -8.37 -2.12 18.60
N ILE A 412 -8.34 -3.41 18.24
CA ILE A 412 -8.14 -4.49 19.22
C ILE A 412 -6.77 -4.37 19.87
N GLY A 413 -5.72 -4.22 19.06
CA GLY A 413 -4.35 -4.04 19.55
C GLY A 413 -4.22 -2.81 20.43
N GLY A 414 -4.90 -1.71 20.11
CA GLY A 414 -4.92 -0.49 20.91
C GLY A 414 -5.58 -0.66 22.25
N LYS A 415 -6.75 -1.35 22.32
CA LYS A 415 -7.44 -1.66 23.57
C LYS A 415 -6.61 -2.60 24.44
N MET A 416 -5.98 -3.61 23.85
CA MET A 416 -5.11 -4.55 24.57
C MET A 416 -3.87 -3.83 25.10
N GLN A 417 -3.18 -3.07 24.25
CA GLN A 417 -1.99 -2.32 24.65
C GLN A 417 -2.27 -1.36 25.81
N HIS A 418 -3.42 -0.69 25.80
CA HIS A 418 -3.83 0.21 26.88
C HIS A 418 -4.07 -0.52 28.21
N LYS A 419 -4.63 -1.76 28.16
CA LYS A 419 -4.99 -2.52 29.37
C LYS A 419 -3.84 -3.35 29.92
N ILE A 420 -3.06 -4.01 29.07
CA ILE A 420 -2.09 -5.04 29.45
C ILE A 420 -0.65 -4.74 28.98
N GLY A 421 -0.44 -3.60 28.29
CA GLY A 421 0.86 -3.21 27.75
C GLY A 421 1.22 -3.91 26.43
N THR A 422 2.29 -3.43 25.80
CA THR A 422 2.68 -3.84 24.43
C THR A 422 3.18 -5.29 24.39
N VAL A 423 3.94 -5.74 25.39
CA VAL A 423 4.49 -7.10 25.47
C VAL A 423 3.37 -8.13 25.47
N TRP A 424 2.43 -8.00 26.41
CA TRP A 424 1.32 -8.95 26.53
C TRP A 424 0.39 -8.89 25.32
N THR A 425 0.21 -7.73 24.72
CA THR A 425 -0.55 -7.59 23.46
C THR A 425 0.06 -8.47 22.36
N PHE A 426 1.38 -8.45 22.19
CA PHE A 426 2.04 -9.30 21.20
C PHE A 426 2.00 -10.79 21.57
N ILE A 427 2.15 -11.14 22.84
CA ILE A 427 2.03 -12.54 23.28
C ILE A 427 0.64 -13.10 22.98
N TYR A 428 -0.43 -12.40 23.38
CA TYR A 428 -1.80 -12.87 23.13
C TYR A 428 -2.16 -12.89 21.63
N ALA A 429 -1.71 -11.90 20.87
CA ALA A 429 -1.91 -11.90 19.41
C ALA A 429 -1.16 -13.08 18.75
N GLY A 430 0.08 -13.37 19.18
CA GLY A 430 0.84 -14.52 18.72
C GLY A 430 0.21 -15.86 19.07
N LEU A 431 -0.32 -15.99 20.28
CA LEU A 431 -1.06 -17.19 20.71
C LEU A 431 -2.36 -17.37 19.91
N PHE A 432 -3.11 -16.29 19.69
CA PHE A 432 -4.32 -16.33 18.86
C PHE A 432 -3.99 -16.79 17.44
N ASP A 433 -2.98 -16.20 16.78
CA ASP A 433 -2.56 -16.61 15.44
C ASP A 433 -2.06 -18.07 15.43
N THR A 434 -1.40 -18.54 16.49
CA THR A 434 -0.93 -19.93 16.61
C THR A 434 -2.11 -20.91 16.63
N VAL A 435 -3.11 -20.65 17.49
CA VAL A 435 -4.33 -21.48 17.55
C VAL A 435 -5.09 -21.43 16.22
N PHE A 436 -5.20 -20.23 15.64
CA PHE A 436 -5.88 -20.05 14.36
C PHE A 436 -5.20 -20.84 13.24
N VAL A 437 -3.88 -20.77 13.12
CA VAL A 437 -3.10 -21.53 12.11
C VAL A 437 -3.26 -23.02 12.32
N ALA A 438 -3.23 -23.51 13.57
CA ALA A 438 -3.46 -24.94 13.85
C ALA A 438 -4.84 -25.41 13.39
N LEU A 439 -5.89 -24.62 13.66
CA LEU A 439 -7.24 -24.90 13.20
C LEU A 439 -7.37 -24.89 11.68
N VAL A 440 -6.74 -23.93 11.00
CA VAL A 440 -6.73 -23.86 9.53
C VAL A 440 -6.02 -25.07 8.92
N ILE A 441 -4.86 -25.47 9.47
CA ILE A 441 -4.14 -26.66 8.99
C ILE A 441 -4.96 -27.91 9.22
N ALA A 442 -5.61 -28.07 10.38
CA ALA A 442 -6.49 -29.20 10.67
C ALA A 442 -7.67 -29.25 9.68
N TYR A 443 -8.33 -28.13 9.44
CA TYR A 443 -9.41 -28.02 8.46
C TYR A 443 -8.96 -28.40 7.05
N LEU A 444 -7.82 -27.90 6.58
CA LEU A 444 -7.31 -28.21 5.25
C LEU A 444 -6.85 -29.68 5.09
N ARG A 445 -6.42 -30.33 6.18
CA ARG A 445 -6.10 -31.78 6.17
C ARG A 445 -7.33 -32.66 6.05
N ILE A 446 -8.43 -32.26 6.70
CA ILE A 446 -9.70 -32.99 6.63
C ILE A 446 -10.32 -32.85 5.23
N ARG A 447 -10.12 -31.72 4.59
CA ARG A 447 -10.63 -31.43 3.26
C ARG A 447 -9.70 -31.97 2.17
N THR A 448 -9.96 -33.18 1.68
CA THR A 448 -9.09 -33.97 0.79
C THR A 448 -8.83 -33.34 -0.59
N GLU A 449 -9.64 -32.37 -1.04
CA GLU A 449 -9.45 -31.61 -2.28
C GLU A 449 -9.53 -30.11 -1.99
N SER A 450 -8.38 -29.43 -1.92
CA SER A 450 -8.42 -27.98 -1.79
C SER A 450 -8.45 -27.34 -3.18
N SER A 451 -9.53 -26.65 -3.48
CA SER A 451 -9.76 -25.80 -4.65
C SER A 451 -8.72 -24.66 -4.80
N PHE A 452 -7.89 -24.45 -3.76
CA PHE A 452 -6.80 -23.48 -3.76
C PHE A 452 -5.65 -23.85 -4.71
N LYS A 453 -5.50 -25.14 -5.08
CA LYS A 453 -4.44 -25.56 -6.02
C LYS A 453 -4.77 -25.22 -7.46
N ASN A 454 -6.04 -25.38 -7.85
CA ASN A 454 -6.53 -25.06 -9.19
C ASN A 454 -7.77 -24.16 -9.09
N PRO A 455 -7.57 -22.85 -8.82
CA PRO A 455 -8.69 -21.93 -8.66
C PRO A 455 -9.47 -21.82 -9.98
N GLN A 456 -10.75 -22.19 -9.94
CA GLN A 456 -11.67 -22.01 -11.05
C GLN A 456 -12.43 -20.69 -10.88
N PRO A 457 -12.74 -19.99 -11.98
CA PRO A 457 -13.59 -18.80 -11.93
C PRO A 457 -14.94 -19.12 -11.29
N ILE A 458 -15.44 -18.23 -10.44
CA ILE A 458 -16.76 -18.39 -9.82
C ILE A 458 -17.81 -18.17 -10.89
N VAL A 459 -18.50 -19.26 -11.31
CA VAL A 459 -19.52 -19.22 -12.35
C VAL A 459 -20.89 -18.94 -11.72
N PRO A 460 -21.64 -17.91 -12.17
CA PRO A 460 -23.01 -17.69 -11.72
C PRO A 460 -23.90 -18.91 -12.06
N LYS A 461 -24.70 -19.39 -11.10
CA LYS A 461 -25.61 -20.54 -11.28
C LYS A 461 -26.53 -20.42 -12.54
N GLN A 462 -26.87 -19.21 -12.93
CA GLN A 462 -27.66 -18.93 -14.12
C GLN A 462 -26.93 -19.23 -15.45
N LEU A 463 -25.60 -19.05 -15.48
CA LEU A 463 -24.77 -19.40 -16.64
C LEU A 463 -24.49 -20.90 -16.68
N ALA A 464 -24.27 -21.57 -15.55
CA ALA A 464 -24.10 -23.01 -15.46
C ALA A 464 -25.37 -23.77 -15.96
N ALA A 465 -26.56 -23.27 -15.61
CA ALA A 465 -27.82 -23.81 -16.09
C ALA A 465 -28.04 -23.63 -17.61
N ARG A 466 -27.49 -22.56 -18.21
CA ARG A 466 -27.54 -22.34 -19.68
C ARG A 466 -26.54 -23.21 -20.43
N THR A 467 -25.39 -23.51 -19.86
CA THR A 467 -24.37 -24.37 -20.47
C THR A 467 -24.84 -25.82 -20.49
N ILE A 468 -25.49 -26.30 -19.42
CA ILE A 468 -26.09 -27.64 -19.35
C ILE A 468 -27.29 -27.81 -20.31
N LYS A 469 -28.06 -26.71 -20.57
CA LYS A 469 -29.15 -26.72 -21.57
C LYS A 469 -28.66 -26.68 -23.02
N LYS A 470 -27.42 -26.27 -23.29
CA LYS A 470 -26.84 -26.25 -24.64
C LYS A 470 -26.07 -27.55 -24.97
N SER A 471 -25.79 -28.38 -23.97
CA SER A 471 -25.11 -29.69 -24.17
C SER A 471 -26.08 -30.90 -24.17
N LYS A 472 -27.37 -30.63 -24.06
CA LYS A 472 -28.48 -31.57 -24.36
C LYS A 472 -29.20 -31.09 -25.62
#